data_a7070dde2600de9ed0623a088fb51dac
#
_entry.id   a7070dde2600de9ed0623a088fb51dac
#
_cell.length_a   1.000
_cell.length_b   1.000
_cell.length_c   1.000
_cell.angle_alpha   90.00
_cell.angle_beta   90.00
_cell.angle_gamma   90.00
#
_symmetry.space_group_name_H-M   'P 1'
#
loop_
_entity.id
_entity.type
_entity.pdbx_description
1 polymer ?
#
loop_
_entity_poly.entity_id
_entity_poly.type
_entity_poly.pdbx_seq_one_letter_code
_entity_poly.pdbx_strand_id
1 'polypeptide(L)'
;MKRVIISDTHIGTKFYKSSELLKFLNSIECDELILAGDIIDFIKIPVFTERCLQIIEKMKGAKRVIYVVGNHDEGLLGVVGKKVMGVEFVKRYDFEEDGRLFRIEHGDAYDKGVLHNRIFVKFLSVIQNMLEFAFNFDFTTWWTEIQIKKHKLRSIIHILRHHPRIDVFIMGHTHIPEALIWVDEDQNIKTYINSGDW
;
A
#
# COMPACT_ATOMS: atom_id res chain seq x y z
N MET A 1 10.66 0.92 -20.04
CA MET A 1 10.73 1.75 -18.81
C MET A 1 10.69 0.81 -17.62
N LYS A 2 11.59 0.98 -16.60
CA LYS A 2 11.60 0.12 -15.42
C LYS A 2 10.76 0.76 -14.31
N ARG A 3 9.66 0.13 -13.92
CA ARG A 3 8.82 0.51 -12.79
C ARG A 3 9.07 -0.39 -11.61
N VAL A 4 9.12 0.18 -10.41
CA VAL A 4 9.13 -0.54 -9.14
C VAL A 4 7.93 -0.10 -8.33
N ILE A 5 7.20 -1.07 -7.79
CA ILE A 5 5.98 -0.83 -6.99
C ILE A 5 6.23 -1.42 -5.61
N ILE A 6 5.98 -0.63 -4.58
CA ILE A 6 6.02 -1.05 -3.17
C ILE A 6 4.80 -0.51 -2.44
N SER A 7 4.33 -1.22 -1.43
CA SER A 7 3.22 -0.79 -0.57
C SER A 7 3.48 -1.15 0.88
N ASP A 8 2.62 -0.69 1.77
CA ASP A 8 2.50 -1.16 3.16
C ASP A 8 3.84 -1.18 3.93
N THR A 9 4.63 -0.12 3.76
CA THR A 9 5.92 0.00 4.46
C THR A 9 5.78 0.52 5.88
N HIS A 10 4.67 1.21 6.20
CA HIS A 10 4.32 1.74 7.51
C HIS A 10 5.47 2.46 8.23
N ILE A 11 6.23 3.28 7.49
CA ILE A 11 7.36 4.06 8.03
C ILE A 11 6.87 4.89 9.23
N GLY A 12 7.64 4.84 10.30
CA GLY A 12 7.33 5.55 11.56
C GLY A 12 6.70 4.67 12.61
N THR A 13 6.31 3.43 12.31
CA THR A 13 5.88 2.46 13.32
C THR A 13 7.06 1.74 13.98
N LYS A 14 6.83 1.08 15.12
CA LYS A 14 7.88 0.39 15.88
C LYS A 14 8.47 -0.81 15.12
N PHE A 15 7.63 -1.53 14.38
CA PHE A 15 7.99 -2.83 13.79
C PHE A 15 8.27 -2.79 12.29
N TYR A 16 8.25 -1.59 11.65
CA TYR A 16 8.57 -1.54 10.23
C TYR A 16 10.01 -1.98 9.94
N LYS A 17 10.19 -2.73 8.89
CA LYS A 17 11.48 -3.36 8.53
C LYS A 17 12.42 -2.39 7.83
N SER A 18 12.87 -1.37 8.59
CA SER A 18 13.65 -0.24 8.05
C SER A 18 14.96 -0.64 7.38
N SER A 19 15.64 -1.65 7.92
CA SER A 19 16.93 -2.11 7.39
C SER A 19 16.76 -2.83 6.06
N GLU A 20 15.76 -3.68 5.96
CA GLU A 20 15.42 -4.45 4.77
C GLU A 20 14.94 -3.53 3.66
N LEU A 21 14.06 -2.57 3.99
CA LEU A 21 13.56 -1.58 3.05
C LEU A 21 14.70 -0.70 2.49
N LEU A 22 15.57 -0.20 3.35
CA LEU A 22 16.72 0.60 2.91
C LEU A 22 17.69 -0.21 2.04
N LYS A 23 17.94 -1.47 2.41
CA LYS A 23 18.77 -2.39 1.62
C LYS A 23 18.16 -2.62 0.23
N PHE A 24 16.86 -2.86 0.16
CA PHE A 24 16.13 -3.02 -1.10
C PHE A 24 16.24 -1.76 -1.96
N LEU A 25 15.90 -0.59 -1.41
CA LEU A 25 15.96 0.68 -2.14
C LEU A 25 17.38 1.01 -2.64
N ASN A 26 18.42 0.60 -1.93
CA ASN A 26 19.80 0.74 -2.38
C ASN A 26 20.19 -0.25 -3.49
N SER A 27 19.48 -1.37 -3.63
CA SER A 27 19.75 -2.39 -4.64
C SER A 27 19.03 -2.16 -5.97
N ILE A 28 18.08 -1.22 -6.01
CA ILE A 28 17.27 -0.97 -7.19
C ILE A 28 17.65 0.36 -7.87
N GLU A 29 17.54 0.34 -9.20
CA GLU A 29 17.48 1.53 -10.03
C GLU A 29 16.20 1.42 -10.87
N CYS A 30 15.37 2.48 -10.85
CA CYS A 30 14.13 2.50 -11.62
C CYS A 30 13.89 3.88 -12.25
N ASP A 31 13.13 3.89 -13.33
CA ASP A 31 12.67 5.13 -13.94
C ASP A 31 11.49 5.70 -13.15
N GLU A 32 10.62 4.84 -12.64
CA GLU A 32 9.41 5.21 -11.92
C GLU A 32 9.27 4.35 -10.67
N LEU A 33 9.15 5.02 -9.51
CA LEU A 33 8.82 4.39 -8.23
C LEU A 33 7.38 4.70 -7.88
N ILE A 34 6.57 3.66 -7.69
CA ILE A 34 5.16 3.78 -7.34
C ILE A 34 4.97 3.27 -5.92
N LEU A 35 4.54 4.16 -5.05
CA LEU A 35 4.26 3.92 -3.65
C LEU A 35 2.76 3.63 -3.54
N ALA A 36 2.37 2.36 -3.43
CA ALA A 36 0.98 1.92 -3.56
C ALA A 36 0.20 1.92 -2.24
N GLY A 37 0.38 2.97 -1.45
CA GLY A 37 -0.35 3.26 -0.20
C GLY A 37 0.29 2.68 1.05
N ASP A 38 -0.12 3.25 2.18
CA ASP A 38 0.33 2.90 3.54
C ASP A 38 1.86 2.94 3.69
N ILE A 39 2.46 3.98 3.08
CA ILE A 39 3.91 4.18 3.13
C ILE A 39 4.34 4.79 4.45
N ILE A 40 3.59 5.80 4.93
CA ILE A 40 3.82 6.42 6.24
C ILE A 40 2.57 6.20 7.09
N ASP A 41 2.73 5.66 8.29
CA ASP A 41 1.60 5.42 9.17
C ASP A 41 1.22 6.69 9.95
N PHE A 42 0.17 7.40 9.50
CA PHE A 42 -0.40 8.55 10.21
C PHE A 42 -1.58 8.19 11.12
N ILE A 43 -2.02 6.92 11.16
CA ILE A 43 -3.00 6.45 12.14
C ILE A 43 -2.35 6.39 13.53
N LYS A 44 -1.12 5.87 13.58
CA LYS A 44 -0.25 5.94 14.75
C LYS A 44 0.51 7.28 14.74
N ILE A 45 1.06 7.69 15.87
CA ILE A 45 1.96 8.85 15.91
C ILE A 45 3.31 8.37 15.35
N PRO A 46 3.70 8.81 14.15
CA PRO A 46 4.92 8.31 13.54
C PRO A 46 6.16 8.83 14.28
N VAL A 47 7.10 7.94 14.56
CA VAL A 47 8.41 8.30 15.10
C VAL A 47 9.41 8.33 13.95
N PHE A 48 9.79 9.53 13.52
CA PHE A 48 10.78 9.71 12.47
C PHE A 48 12.20 9.63 13.04
N THR A 49 12.89 8.55 12.71
CA THR A 49 14.32 8.38 12.98
C THR A 49 15.14 8.86 11.80
N GLU A 50 16.46 9.03 11.99
CA GLU A 50 17.37 9.33 10.88
C GLU A 50 17.24 8.31 9.72
N ARG A 51 17.04 7.03 10.04
CA ARG A 51 16.82 5.99 9.04
C ARG A 51 15.54 6.17 8.24
N CYS A 52 14.45 6.65 8.86
CA CYS A 52 13.23 7.00 8.13
C CYS A 52 13.51 8.10 7.10
N LEU A 53 14.29 9.12 7.48
CA LEU A 53 14.64 10.21 6.58
C LEU A 53 15.51 9.71 5.41
N GLN A 54 16.49 8.84 5.67
CA GLN A 54 17.31 8.21 4.63
C GLN A 54 16.45 7.40 3.64
N ILE A 55 15.47 6.65 4.12
CA ILE A 55 14.53 5.89 3.29
C ILE A 55 13.71 6.82 2.40
N ILE A 56 13.11 7.86 2.98
CA ILE A 56 12.30 8.84 2.25
C ILE A 56 13.15 9.56 1.18
N GLU A 57 14.37 9.94 1.51
CA GLU A 57 15.29 10.56 0.56
C GLU A 57 15.64 9.60 -0.58
N LYS A 58 15.90 8.33 -0.26
CA LYS A 58 16.20 7.32 -1.27
C LYS A 58 15.01 7.07 -2.20
N MET A 59 13.77 7.02 -1.67
CA MET A 59 12.56 6.91 -2.49
C MET A 59 12.44 8.08 -3.48
N LYS A 60 12.81 9.29 -3.10
CA LYS A 60 12.80 10.47 -3.96
C LYS A 60 13.88 10.45 -5.05
N GLY A 61 14.84 9.55 -4.98
CA GLY A 61 15.92 9.43 -5.96
C GLY A 61 15.50 8.83 -7.31
N ALA A 62 14.32 8.25 -7.46
CA ALA A 62 13.79 7.82 -8.74
C ALA A 62 13.47 9.02 -9.66
N LYS A 63 13.55 8.84 -10.98
CA LYS A 63 13.26 9.92 -11.94
C LYS A 63 11.83 10.44 -11.82
N ARG A 64 10.89 9.57 -11.49
CA ARG A 64 9.50 9.89 -11.21
C ARG A 64 9.01 9.10 -9.99
N VAL A 65 8.33 9.78 -9.07
CA VAL A 65 7.72 9.15 -7.90
C VAL A 65 6.24 9.43 -7.90
N ILE A 66 5.43 8.37 -7.80
CA ILE A 66 3.98 8.43 -7.70
C ILE A 66 3.60 7.85 -6.35
N TYR A 67 2.82 8.59 -5.59
CA TYR A 67 2.31 8.19 -4.29
C TYR A 67 0.80 7.99 -4.38
N VAL A 68 0.37 6.75 -4.36
CA VAL A 68 -1.04 6.38 -4.20
C VAL A 68 -1.36 6.43 -2.71
N VAL A 69 -2.31 7.27 -2.31
CA VAL A 69 -2.63 7.47 -0.89
C VAL A 69 -3.52 6.35 -0.37
N GLY A 70 -3.04 5.60 0.62
CA GLY A 70 -3.76 4.55 1.33
C GLY A 70 -4.59 5.07 2.51
N ASN A 71 -5.13 4.14 3.31
CA ASN A 71 -5.94 4.50 4.48
C ASN A 71 -5.10 4.94 5.70
N HIS A 72 -3.86 4.46 5.84
CA HIS A 72 -2.94 4.96 6.86
C HIS A 72 -2.31 6.31 6.48
N ASP A 73 -2.31 6.66 5.20
CA ASP A 73 -1.79 7.92 4.66
C ASP A 73 -2.84 9.04 4.60
N GLU A 74 -3.98 8.93 5.27
CA GLU A 74 -5.10 9.91 5.18
C GLU A 74 -4.68 11.36 5.43
N GLY A 75 -3.62 11.59 6.19
CA GLY A 75 -3.02 12.92 6.37
C GLY A 75 -2.59 13.59 5.06
N LEU A 76 -2.37 12.81 4.00
CA LEU A 76 -1.95 13.28 2.68
C LEU A 76 -3.12 13.54 1.70
N LEU A 77 -4.38 13.31 2.10
CA LEU A 77 -5.55 13.54 1.24
C LEU A 77 -5.64 14.96 0.68
N GLY A 78 -5.19 15.96 1.45
CA GLY A 78 -5.19 17.36 1.03
C GLY A 78 -4.24 17.70 -0.13
N VAL A 79 -3.31 16.79 -0.47
CA VAL A 79 -2.35 16.94 -1.57
C VAL A 79 -2.64 16.02 -2.76
N VAL A 80 -3.67 15.20 -2.69
CA VAL A 80 -4.11 14.37 -3.83
C VAL A 80 -4.43 15.23 -5.04
N GLY A 81 -3.97 14.82 -6.21
CA GLY A 81 -4.06 15.58 -7.47
C GLY A 81 -2.96 16.63 -7.64
N LYS A 82 -2.01 16.72 -6.71
CA LYS A 82 -0.91 17.70 -6.76
C LYS A 82 0.45 17.00 -6.85
N LYS A 83 1.43 17.76 -7.35
CA LYS A 83 2.83 17.40 -7.27
C LYS A 83 3.50 18.23 -6.20
N VAL A 84 4.00 17.59 -5.14
CA VAL A 84 4.64 18.24 -4.01
C VAL A 84 6.05 17.67 -3.83
N MET A 85 7.07 18.52 -3.79
CA MET A 85 8.47 18.13 -3.64
C MET A 85 8.94 17.03 -4.63
N GLY A 86 8.42 17.07 -5.86
CA GLY A 86 8.75 16.10 -6.90
C GLY A 86 7.90 14.82 -6.91
N VAL A 87 7.08 14.59 -5.88
CA VAL A 87 6.19 13.43 -5.75
C VAL A 87 4.78 13.77 -6.24
N GLU A 88 4.21 12.92 -7.07
CA GLU A 88 2.84 13.01 -7.57
C GLU A 88 1.89 12.24 -6.64
N PHE A 89 0.94 12.92 -6.00
CA PHE A 89 -0.02 12.28 -5.09
C PHE A 89 -1.34 12.00 -5.80
N VAL A 90 -1.77 10.74 -5.77
CA VAL A 90 -2.98 10.28 -6.45
C VAL A 90 -3.78 9.31 -5.56
N LYS A 91 -5.05 9.06 -5.88
CA LYS A 91 -5.84 7.98 -5.25
C LYS A 91 -5.71 6.66 -6.01
N ARG A 92 -5.45 6.74 -7.30
CA ARG A 92 -5.15 5.60 -8.17
C ARG A 92 -4.25 6.06 -9.31
N TYR A 93 -3.49 5.15 -9.85
CA TYR A 93 -2.62 5.39 -10.98
C TYR A 93 -2.86 4.34 -12.06
N ASP A 94 -3.30 4.80 -13.24
CA ASP A 94 -3.55 3.95 -14.40
C ASP A 94 -2.46 4.22 -15.46
N PHE A 95 -1.95 3.16 -16.08
CA PHE A 95 -1.05 3.28 -17.23
C PHE A 95 -1.24 2.09 -18.18
N GLU A 96 -0.85 2.29 -19.43
CA GLU A 96 -0.86 1.25 -20.45
C GLU A 96 0.58 0.81 -20.76
N GLU A 97 0.80 -0.50 -20.88
CA GLU A 97 2.06 -1.09 -21.32
C GLU A 97 1.77 -2.40 -22.07
N ASP A 98 2.40 -2.54 -23.26
CA ASP A 98 2.23 -3.71 -24.14
C ASP A 98 0.76 -4.04 -24.45
N GLY A 99 -0.08 -3.00 -24.64
CA GLY A 99 -1.50 -3.12 -24.96
C GLY A 99 -2.37 -3.58 -23.78
N ARG A 100 -1.83 -3.63 -22.56
CA ARG A 100 -2.56 -3.96 -21.33
C ARG A 100 -2.73 -2.73 -20.46
N LEU A 101 -3.91 -2.57 -19.88
CA LEU A 101 -4.21 -1.48 -18.96
C LEU A 101 -3.99 -1.93 -17.51
N PHE A 102 -3.06 -1.25 -16.86
CA PHE A 102 -2.69 -1.45 -15.46
C PHE A 102 -3.39 -0.42 -14.58
N ARG A 103 -3.86 -0.86 -13.42
CA ARG A 103 -4.34 0.00 -12.34
C ARG A 103 -3.61 -0.30 -11.05
N ILE A 104 -3.07 0.76 -10.45
CA ILE A 104 -2.46 0.71 -9.13
C ILE A 104 -3.31 1.53 -8.18
N GLU A 105 -3.77 0.92 -7.13
CA GLU A 105 -4.51 1.54 -6.02
C GLU A 105 -4.19 0.79 -4.72
N HIS A 106 -4.43 1.41 -3.58
CA HIS A 106 -4.07 0.76 -2.32
C HIS A 106 -4.93 -0.49 -2.05
N GLY A 107 -6.22 -0.42 -2.27
CA GLY A 107 -7.15 -1.54 -2.08
C GLY A 107 -8.14 -1.36 -0.93
N ASP A 108 -7.95 -0.37 -0.07
CA ASP A 108 -8.80 -0.05 1.09
C ASP A 108 -10.27 0.23 0.71
N ALA A 109 -10.52 0.76 -0.49
CA ALA A 109 -11.87 1.03 -0.98
C ALA A 109 -12.72 -0.24 -1.18
N TYR A 110 -12.10 -1.40 -1.30
CA TYR A 110 -12.78 -2.70 -1.50
C TYR A 110 -13.01 -3.46 -0.21
N ASP A 111 -12.41 -3.00 0.89
CA ASP A 111 -12.62 -3.57 2.21
C ASP A 111 -13.81 -2.89 2.91
N LYS A 112 -14.96 -3.55 2.87
CA LYS A 112 -16.18 -3.12 3.58
C LYS A 112 -16.24 -3.65 5.01
N GLY A 113 -15.10 -3.91 5.64
CA GLY A 113 -15.00 -4.46 6.99
C GLY A 113 -15.54 -3.54 8.09
N VAL A 114 -15.58 -4.07 9.30
CA VAL A 114 -16.12 -3.44 10.54
C VAL A 114 -15.44 -2.11 10.92
N LEU A 115 -14.31 -1.78 10.29
CA LEU A 115 -13.46 -0.63 10.61
C LEU A 115 -13.94 0.70 9.96
N HIS A 116 -15.19 0.78 9.55
CA HIS A 116 -15.74 2.03 8.94
C HIS A 116 -15.85 3.21 9.93
N ASN A 117 -15.79 2.95 11.23
CA ASN A 117 -15.81 4.02 12.25
C ASN A 117 -14.38 4.49 12.56
N ARG A 118 -13.93 5.52 11.85
CA ARG A 118 -12.59 6.12 11.95
C ARG A 118 -12.18 6.52 13.37
N ILE A 119 -13.12 7.01 14.18
CA ILE A 119 -12.85 7.43 15.57
C ILE A 119 -12.53 6.21 16.41
N PHE A 120 -13.32 5.14 16.26
CA PHE A 120 -13.11 3.88 16.97
C PHE A 120 -11.79 3.22 16.58
N VAL A 121 -11.46 3.23 15.28
CA VAL A 121 -10.18 2.70 14.78
C VAL A 121 -8.99 3.47 15.36
N LYS A 122 -9.03 4.81 15.36
CA LYS A 122 -7.98 5.64 15.97
C LYS A 122 -7.84 5.37 17.47
N PHE A 123 -8.93 5.23 18.18
CA PHE A 123 -8.92 4.90 19.62
C PHE A 123 -8.28 3.53 19.87
N LEU A 124 -8.69 2.50 19.11
CA LEU A 124 -8.08 1.17 19.19
C LEU A 124 -6.60 1.19 18.83
N SER A 125 -6.21 1.96 17.81
CA SER A 125 -4.80 2.09 17.39
C SER A 125 -3.92 2.72 18.47
N VAL A 126 -4.45 3.68 19.24
CA VAL A 126 -3.71 4.26 20.39
C VAL A 126 -3.49 3.20 21.47
N ILE A 127 -4.54 2.47 21.85
CA ILE A 127 -4.43 1.38 22.85
C ILE A 127 -3.45 0.32 22.38
N GLN A 128 -3.59 -0.11 21.13
CA GLN A 128 -2.72 -1.09 20.50
C GLN A 128 -1.26 -0.64 20.51
N ASN A 129 -0.99 0.60 20.15
CA ASN A 129 0.36 1.17 20.17
C ASN A 129 0.97 1.15 21.58
N MET A 130 0.16 1.49 22.60
CA MET A 130 0.59 1.39 24.01
C MET A 130 0.93 -0.06 24.40
N LEU A 131 0.12 -1.03 24.01
CA LEU A 131 0.37 -2.45 24.29
C LEU A 131 1.61 -2.97 23.54
N GLU A 132 1.80 -2.60 22.28
CA GLU A 132 2.99 -2.94 21.48
C GLU A 132 4.27 -2.40 22.13
N PHE A 133 4.23 -1.17 22.68
CA PHE A 133 5.36 -0.61 23.43
C PHE A 133 5.61 -1.31 24.76
N ALA A 134 4.54 -1.66 25.50
CA ALA A 134 4.65 -2.28 26.83
C ALA A 134 5.12 -3.75 26.75
N PHE A 135 4.60 -4.52 25.78
CA PHE A 135 4.82 -5.95 25.70
C PHE A 135 5.78 -6.39 24.61
N ASN A 136 6.27 -5.44 23.80
CA ASN A 136 7.16 -5.71 22.63
C ASN A 136 6.60 -6.80 21.69
N PHE A 137 5.29 -6.82 21.49
CA PHE A 137 4.57 -7.78 20.65
C PHE A 137 3.88 -7.04 19.51
N ASP A 138 4.07 -7.52 18.28
CA ASP A 138 3.42 -6.95 17.08
C ASP A 138 1.98 -7.43 16.99
N PHE A 139 1.10 -6.74 17.70
CA PHE A 139 -0.32 -7.05 17.74
C PHE A 139 -1.00 -6.72 16.41
N THR A 140 -0.48 -5.74 15.66
CA THR A 140 -1.04 -5.32 14.38
C THR A 140 -0.95 -6.45 13.38
N THR A 141 0.24 -6.97 13.15
CA THR A 141 0.46 -8.09 12.21
C THR A 141 -0.35 -9.31 12.61
N TRP A 142 -0.34 -9.70 13.89
CA TRP A 142 -1.12 -10.84 14.37
C TRP A 142 -2.62 -10.70 14.14
N TRP A 143 -3.22 -9.52 14.44
CA TRP A 143 -4.64 -9.27 14.23
C TRP A 143 -5.01 -9.24 12.76
N THR A 144 -4.18 -8.60 11.95
CA THR A 144 -4.35 -8.50 10.51
C THR A 144 -4.38 -9.87 9.86
N GLU A 145 -3.45 -10.76 10.22
CA GLU A 145 -3.41 -12.14 9.71
C GLU A 145 -4.70 -12.93 10.00
N ILE A 146 -5.30 -12.72 11.18
CA ILE A 146 -6.55 -13.40 11.55
C ILE A 146 -7.74 -12.86 10.74
N GLN A 147 -7.83 -11.55 10.53
CA GLN A 147 -8.97 -10.92 9.86
C GLN A 147 -8.95 -11.17 8.34
N ILE A 148 -7.79 -11.10 7.73
CA ILE A 148 -7.62 -11.17 6.28
C ILE A 148 -8.05 -12.53 5.70
N LYS A 149 -7.82 -13.62 6.40
CA LYS A 149 -8.22 -14.96 5.94
C LYS A 149 -9.72 -15.09 5.64
N LYS A 150 -10.57 -14.24 6.22
CA LYS A 150 -12.04 -14.30 6.09
C LYS A 150 -12.62 -13.42 4.96
N HIS A 151 -11.95 -12.33 4.58
CA HIS A 151 -12.51 -11.31 3.68
C HIS A 151 -11.97 -11.32 2.24
N LYS A 152 -10.89 -12.00 2.00
CA LYS A 152 -10.04 -11.94 0.82
C LYS A 152 -10.75 -12.19 -0.52
N LEU A 153 -11.51 -13.27 -0.61
CA LEU A 153 -12.06 -13.74 -1.89
C LEU A 153 -13.19 -12.85 -2.43
N ARG A 154 -14.02 -12.29 -1.54
CA ARG A 154 -15.18 -11.47 -1.94
C ARG A 154 -14.76 -10.12 -2.51
N SER A 155 -13.76 -9.48 -1.91
CA SER A 155 -13.25 -8.19 -2.37
C SER A 155 -12.61 -8.31 -3.74
N ILE A 156 -11.80 -9.31 -3.96
CA ILE A 156 -11.16 -9.58 -5.24
C ILE A 156 -12.21 -9.81 -6.34
N ILE A 157 -13.17 -10.70 -6.13
CA ILE A 157 -14.24 -10.97 -7.09
C ILE A 157 -15.05 -9.70 -7.42
N HIS A 158 -15.29 -8.85 -6.43
CA HIS A 158 -15.99 -7.58 -6.64
C HIS A 158 -15.18 -6.63 -7.54
N ILE A 159 -13.88 -6.47 -7.30
CA ILE A 159 -12.96 -5.69 -8.13
C ILE A 159 -13.01 -6.16 -9.57
N LEU A 160 -12.90 -7.47 -9.77
CA LEU A 160 -12.82 -8.10 -11.09
C LEU A 160 -14.06 -7.84 -11.95
N ARG A 161 -15.24 -7.89 -11.34
CA ARG A 161 -16.52 -7.72 -12.05
C ARG A 161 -16.85 -6.26 -12.39
N HIS A 162 -16.33 -5.29 -11.62
CA HIS A 162 -16.72 -3.88 -11.75
C HIS A 162 -15.77 -3.05 -12.63
N HIS A 163 -14.63 -3.62 -13.04
CA HIS A 163 -13.64 -2.91 -13.85
C HIS A 163 -13.20 -3.72 -15.09
N PRO A 164 -14.12 -4.03 -16.03
CA PRO A 164 -13.83 -4.92 -17.15
C PRO A 164 -12.71 -4.43 -18.09
N ARG A 165 -12.46 -3.12 -18.11
CA ARG A 165 -11.41 -2.53 -18.97
C ARG A 165 -9.99 -2.69 -18.42
N ILE A 166 -9.84 -2.97 -17.13
CA ILE A 166 -8.51 -3.11 -16.51
C ILE A 166 -8.03 -4.55 -16.69
N ASP A 167 -6.80 -4.73 -17.12
CA ASP A 167 -6.20 -6.04 -17.33
C ASP A 167 -5.34 -6.49 -16.15
N VAL A 168 -4.69 -5.53 -15.48
CA VAL A 168 -3.81 -5.82 -14.35
C VAL A 168 -4.12 -4.88 -13.19
N PHE A 169 -4.48 -5.45 -12.05
CA PHE A 169 -4.62 -4.73 -10.79
C PHE A 169 -3.42 -4.99 -9.90
N ILE A 170 -2.81 -3.93 -9.37
CA ILE A 170 -1.71 -4.03 -8.41
C ILE A 170 -2.13 -3.26 -7.16
N MET A 171 -2.13 -3.94 -6.01
CA MET A 171 -2.62 -3.41 -4.75
C MET A 171 -1.69 -3.79 -3.58
N GLY A 172 -1.93 -3.19 -2.43
CA GLY A 172 -1.40 -3.54 -1.11
C GLY A 172 -2.53 -3.90 -0.14
N HIS A 173 -2.59 -3.23 1.00
CA HIS A 173 -3.64 -3.22 2.01
C HIS A 173 -3.83 -4.53 2.78
N THR A 174 -3.84 -5.68 2.12
CA THR A 174 -4.07 -6.96 2.80
C THR A 174 -2.81 -7.55 3.43
N HIS A 175 -1.64 -6.98 3.18
CA HIS A 175 -0.33 -7.43 3.66
C HIS A 175 0.06 -8.86 3.24
N ILE A 176 -0.71 -9.49 2.34
CA ILE A 176 -0.43 -10.85 1.89
C ILE A 176 0.05 -10.80 0.44
N PRO A 177 1.31 -11.14 0.16
CA PRO A 177 1.81 -11.20 -1.21
C PRO A 177 1.07 -12.28 -1.99
N GLU A 178 0.48 -11.91 -3.12
CA GLU A 178 -0.38 -12.79 -3.90
C GLU A 178 -0.40 -12.38 -5.37
N ALA A 179 -0.48 -13.36 -6.25
CA ALA A 179 -0.76 -13.16 -7.66
C ALA A 179 -1.87 -14.12 -8.10
N LEU A 180 -2.93 -13.58 -8.71
CA LEU A 180 -4.03 -14.35 -9.27
C LEU A 180 -4.19 -14.00 -10.74
N ILE A 181 -4.34 -15.03 -11.57
CA ILE A 181 -4.60 -14.89 -13.00
C ILE A 181 -5.89 -15.66 -13.30
N TRP A 182 -6.78 -15.05 -14.09
CA TRP A 182 -8.01 -15.70 -14.54
C TRP A 182 -8.37 -15.24 -15.94
N VAL A 183 -9.26 -15.96 -16.58
CA VAL A 183 -9.85 -15.58 -17.86
C VAL A 183 -11.27 -15.08 -17.59
N ASP A 184 -11.62 -13.90 -18.10
CA ASP A 184 -12.98 -13.36 -17.97
C ASP A 184 -13.94 -14.01 -18.97
N GLU A 185 -15.21 -13.59 -18.95
CA GLU A 185 -16.27 -14.12 -19.82
C GLU A 185 -15.99 -13.83 -21.31
N ASP A 186 -15.25 -12.76 -21.60
CA ASP A 186 -14.84 -12.34 -22.94
C ASP A 186 -13.49 -12.95 -23.39
N GLN A 187 -12.98 -13.95 -22.67
CA GLN A 187 -11.69 -14.63 -22.91
C GLN A 187 -10.46 -13.74 -22.72
N ASN A 188 -10.56 -12.61 -22.01
CA ASN A 188 -9.41 -11.78 -21.70
C ASN A 188 -8.69 -12.27 -20.44
N ILE A 189 -7.37 -12.26 -20.49
CA ILE A 189 -6.54 -12.59 -19.33
C ILE A 189 -6.49 -11.39 -18.38
N LYS A 190 -6.98 -11.58 -17.17
CA LYS A 190 -6.95 -10.61 -16.09
C LYS A 190 -5.96 -11.05 -15.01
N THR A 191 -5.32 -10.09 -14.38
CA THR A 191 -4.31 -10.34 -13.34
C THR A 191 -4.56 -9.45 -12.13
N TYR A 192 -4.49 -10.01 -10.95
CA TYR A 192 -4.43 -9.29 -9.68
C TYR A 192 -3.10 -9.61 -8.99
N ILE A 193 -2.43 -8.58 -8.50
CA ILE A 193 -1.18 -8.69 -7.75
C ILE A 193 -1.34 -7.90 -6.46
N ASN A 194 -1.01 -8.52 -5.33
CA ASN A 194 -0.81 -7.82 -4.08
C ASN A 194 0.68 -7.87 -3.74
N SER A 195 1.27 -6.71 -3.45
CA SER A 195 2.70 -6.60 -3.19
C SER A 195 3.10 -7.09 -1.80
N GLY A 196 2.13 -7.36 -0.92
CA GLY A 196 2.40 -7.71 0.47
C GLY A 196 2.85 -6.50 1.29
N ASP A 197 3.57 -6.76 2.39
CA ASP A 197 4.13 -5.78 3.32
C ASP A 197 5.66 -5.89 3.45
N TRP A 198 6.22 -4.95 4.22
CA TRP A 198 7.65 -4.87 4.55
C TRP A 198 7.94 -5.20 6.01
#